data_1a97688495b4f066235b94ff143d886c
#
_entry.id   1a97688495b4f066235b94ff143d886c
#
_cell.length_a   1.000
_cell.length_b   1.000
_cell.length_c   1.000
_cell.angle_alpha   90.00
_cell.angle_beta   90.00
_cell.angle_gamma   90.00
#
_symmetry.space_group_name_H-M   'P 1'
#
loop_
_entity.id
_entity.type
_entity.pdbx_description
1 polymer ?
#
loop_
_entity_poly.entity_id
_entity_poly.type
_entity_poly.pdbx_seq_one_letter_code
_entity_poly.pdbx_strand_id
1 'polypeptide(L)'
;MIVEGVLTTLNDNGHSNIAAMGATIDRSTIGPDGLWTFFQLRPFEGSRTFHNLSARPFGVFHLLDNAELLARAALSEAENACLEPAEFIDGHILSDSVRAYEFQLHQADWTLPRATLKAKVVKTHKLREWTGWNRAQHAVLELTIMATRVAWISREQFLLQIESLQPLIQRTAGENEQAGWNYVLEYLEKYWSQAVSGGHSVK
;
A
#
# COMPACT_ATOMS: atom_id res chain seq x y z
N MET A 1 -14.12 -7.16 -5.49
CA MET A 1 -12.74 -7.23 -5.95
C MET A 1 -11.84 -6.50 -4.96
N ILE A 2 -10.54 -6.85 -4.91
CA ILE A 2 -9.56 -6.10 -4.12
C ILE A 2 -8.78 -5.19 -5.08
N VAL A 3 -8.57 -3.95 -4.66
CA VAL A 3 -7.76 -2.95 -5.37
C VAL A 3 -6.62 -2.56 -4.44
N GLU A 4 -5.40 -2.74 -4.92
CA GLU A 4 -4.21 -2.35 -4.17
C GLU A 4 -3.98 -0.84 -4.27
N GLY A 5 -3.59 -0.24 -3.16
CA GLY A 5 -3.35 1.19 -3.05
C GLY A 5 -2.58 1.56 -1.79
N VAL A 6 -2.56 2.82 -1.47
CA VAL A 6 -1.91 3.35 -0.28
C VAL A 6 -2.91 4.11 0.58
N LEU A 7 -2.85 3.88 1.87
CA LEU A 7 -3.69 4.52 2.87
C LEU A 7 -2.87 5.48 3.72
N THR A 8 -3.35 6.71 3.87
CA THR A 8 -2.83 7.64 4.89
C THR A 8 -3.79 7.73 6.07
N THR A 9 -3.25 7.65 7.27
CA THR A 9 -3.95 7.83 8.55
C THR A 9 -3.08 8.66 9.48
N LEU A 10 -3.65 9.29 10.52
CA LEU A 10 -2.89 10.10 11.46
C LEU A 10 -2.46 9.32 12.69
N ASN A 11 -1.17 9.40 13.01
CA ASN A 11 -0.60 8.96 14.27
C ASN A 11 -1.02 9.89 15.42
N ASP A 12 -0.80 9.50 16.67
CA ASP A 12 -1.13 10.30 17.86
C ASP A 12 -0.43 11.65 17.90
N ASN A 13 0.76 11.74 17.32
CA ASN A 13 1.54 12.98 17.20
C ASN A 13 1.13 13.86 16.00
N GLY A 14 0.08 13.50 15.25
CA GLY A 14 -0.39 14.23 14.08
C GLY A 14 0.38 13.97 12.77
N HIS A 15 1.45 13.19 12.81
CA HIS A 15 2.14 12.79 11.57
C HIS A 15 1.37 11.70 10.82
N SER A 16 1.45 11.75 9.49
CA SER A 16 0.83 10.71 8.65
C SER A 16 1.56 9.38 8.75
N ASN A 17 0.80 8.32 8.94
CA ASN A 17 1.22 6.97 8.64
C ASN A 17 0.81 6.65 7.20
N ILE A 18 1.76 6.22 6.38
CA ILE A 18 1.59 5.87 4.97
C ILE A 18 1.79 4.36 4.86
N ALA A 19 0.77 3.63 4.44
CA ALA A 19 0.81 2.17 4.41
C ALA A 19 0.11 1.61 3.18
N ALA A 20 0.71 0.62 2.51
CA ALA A 20 0.03 -0.12 1.46
C ALA A 20 -1.14 -0.92 2.05
N MET A 21 -2.28 -0.89 1.36
CA MET A 21 -3.51 -1.53 1.81
C MET A 21 -4.39 -1.91 0.62
N GLY A 22 -4.87 -3.15 0.59
CA GLY A 22 -5.92 -3.56 -0.33
C GLY A 22 -7.30 -3.10 0.14
N ALA A 23 -8.04 -2.39 -0.72
CA ALA A 23 -9.44 -2.04 -0.49
C ALA A 23 -10.35 -3.03 -1.20
N THR A 24 -11.31 -3.62 -0.49
CA THR A 24 -12.34 -4.45 -1.10
C THR A 24 -13.48 -3.59 -1.60
N ILE A 25 -13.74 -3.67 -2.90
CA ILE A 25 -14.79 -2.91 -3.60
C ILE A 25 -15.90 -3.85 -4.03
N ASP A 26 -17.15 -3.51 -3.67
CA ASP A 26 -18.36 -4.07 -4.26
C ASP A 26 -18.74 -3.21 -5.48
N ARG A 27 -19.07 -3.86 -6.60
CA ARG A 27 -19.49 -3.14 -7.82
C ARG A 27 -20.74 -2.30 -7.59
N SER A 28 -21.63 -2.69 -6.70
CA SER A 28 -22.84 -1.93 -6.34
C SER A 28 -22.54 -0.60 -5.63
N THR A 29 -21.30 -0.44 -5.11
CA THR A 29 -20.84 0.79 -4.44
C THR A 29 -20.04 1.71 -5.37
N ILE A 30 -20.01 1.40 -6.66
CA ILE A 30 -19.42 2.26 -7.69
C ILE A 30 -20.56 3.07 -8.33
N GLY A 31 -20.45 4.39 -8.26
CA GLY A 31 -21.41 5.30 -8.86
C GLY A 31 -21.39 5.27 -10.40
N PRO A 32 -22.37 5.89 -11.06
CA PRO A 32 -22.45 5.95 -12.51
C PRO A 32 -21.27 6.70 -13.14
N ASP A 33 -20.59 7.54 -12.39
CA ASP A 33 -19.36 8.25 -12.73
C ASP A 33 -18.08 7.40 -12.56
N GLY A 34 -18.23 6.14 -12.12
CA GLY A 34 -17.12 5.23 -11.84
C GLY A 34 -16.42 5.49 -10.51
N LEU A 35 -16.93 6.40 -9.67
CA LEU A 35 -16.35 6.71 -8.36
C LEU A 35 -16.88 5.78 -7.27
N TRP A 36 -16.05 5.51 -6.29
CA TRP A 36 -16.43 4.70 -5.14
C TRP A 36 -17.26 5.53 -4.15
N THR A 37 -18.32 4.94 -3.62
CA THR A 37 -19.10 5.51 -2.53
C THR A 37 -18.79 4.83 -1.19
N PHE A 38 -18.47 3.55 -1.24
CA PHE A 38 -18.02 2.74 -0.11
C PHE A 38 -16.93 1.76 -0.53
N PHE A 39 -16.07 1.41 0.42
CA PHE A 39 -15.12 0.31 0.31
C PHE A 39 -14.86 -0.29 1.69
N GLN A 40 -14.22 -1.46 1.72
CA GLN A 40 -13.90 -2.15 2.95
C GLN A 40 -12.39 -2.28 3.11
N LEU A 41 -11.90 -2.01 4.31
CA LEU A 41 -10.51 -2.20 4.73
C LEU A 41 -10.43 -3.34 5.74
N ARG A 42 -9.28 -4.04 5.75
CA ARG A 42 -9.02 -5.14 6.68
C ARG A 42 -7.61 -5.04 7.28
N PRO A 43 -7.34 -4.04 8.12
CA PRO A 43 -6.05 -3.89 8.78
C PRO A 43 -5.81 -5.06 9.74
N PHE A 44 -4.54 -5.46 9.88
CA PHE A 44 -4.13 -6.42 10.89
C PHE A 44 -4.11 -5.80 12.27
N GLU A 45 -4.45 -6.58 13.28
CA GLU A 45 -4.25 -6.26 14.68
C GLU A 45 -2.78 -5.85 14.93
N GLY A 46 -2.58 -4.82 15.76
CA GLY A 46 -1.24 -4.32 16.10
C GLY A 46 -0.56 -3.49 15.01
N SER A 47 -1.12 -3.40 13.80
CA SER A 47 -0.60 -2.47 12.79
C SER A 47 -0.88 -1.03 13.17
N ARG A 48 0.00 -0.11 12.75
CA ARG A 48 -0.19 1.33 12.98
C ARG A 48 -1.51 1.83 12.39
N THR A 49 -1.87 1.35 11.20
CA THR A 49 -3.16 1.65 10.56
C THR A 49 -4.36 1.21 11.41
N PHE A 50 -4.29 0.02 12.04
CA PHE A 50 -5.34 -0.45 12.93
C PHE A 50 -5.52 0.49 14.12
N HIS A 51 -4.42 0.86 14.80
CA HIS A 51 -4.46 1.80 15.94
C HIS A 51 -5.00 3.17 15.53
N ASN A 52 -4.49 3.72 14.42
CA ASN A 52 -4.91 5.02 13.94
C ASN A 52 -6.41 5.07 13.63
N LEU A 53 -6.94 4.07 12.92
CA LEU A 53 -8.36 4.01 12.56
C LEU A 53 -9.27 3.71 13.76
N SER A 54 -8.77 3.06 14.80
CA SER A 54 -9.52 2.87 16.04
C SER A 54 -9.65 4.17 16.87
N ALA A 55 -8.61 5.00 16.84
CA ALA A 55 -8.57 6.29 17.54
C ALA A 55 -9.23 7.41 16.73
N ARG A 56 -9.00 7.44 15.42
CA ARG A 56 -9.51 8.45 14.47
C ARG A 56 -10.12 7.71 13.27
N PRO A 57 -11.47 7.59 13.22
CA PRO A 57 -12.15 6.72 12.26
C PRO A 57 -12.26 7.35 10.87
N PHE A 58 -11.14 7.87 10.34
CA PHE A 58 -11.04 8.48 9.01
C PHE A 58 -9.63 8.35 8.44
N GLY A 59 -9.51 8.58 7.15
CA GLY A 59 -8.25 8.56 6.43
C GLY A 59 -8.44 8.84 4.94
N VAL A 60 -7.36 8.73 4.15
CA VAL A 60 -7.43 8.89 2.70
C VAL A 60 -6.87 7.64 2.04
N PHE A 61 -7.66 7.04 1.16
CA PHE A 61 -7.23 5.92 0.30
C PHE A 61 -6.84 6.42 -1.08
N HIS A 62 -5.67 6.02 -1.54
CA HIS A 62 -5.06 6.51 -2.78
C HIS A 62 -4.93 5.40 -3.81
N LEU A 63 -5.38 5.70 -5.04
CA LEU A 63 -5.01 4.94 -6.23
C LEU A 63 -3.77 5.59 -6.84
N LEU A 64 -2.75 4.81 -7.08
CA LEU A 64 -1.50 5.27 -7.65
C LEU A 64 -0.95 4.26 -8.66
N ASP A 65 -0.13 4.73 -9.57
CA ASP A 65 0.65 3.95 -10.53
C ASP A 65 2.17 4.14 -10.31
N ASN A 66 2.54 4.76 -9.17
CA ASN A 66 3.92 4.87 -8.71
C ASN A 66 4.31 3.60 -7.94
N ALA A 67 5.00 2.68 -8.61
CA ALA A 67 5.39 1.39 -8.06
C ALA A 67 6.43 1.53 -6.92
N GLU A 68 7.34 2.52 -6.99
CA GLU A 68 8.31 2.78 -5.93
C GLU A 68 7.62 3.25 -4.65
N LEU A 69 6.71 4.22 -4.75
CA LEU A 69 5.97 4.73 -3.59
C LEU A 69 5.13 3.63 -2.94
N LEU A 70 4.50 2.76 -3.73
CA LEU A 70 3.74 1.62 -3.21
C LEU A 70 4.66 0.64 -2.46
N ALA A 71 5.83 0.31 -3.03
CA ALA A 71 6.80 -0.58 -2.39
C ALA A 71 7.32 -0.01 -1.06
N ARG A 72 7.68 1.27 -1.03
CA ARG A 72 8.11 1.98 0.19
C ARG A 72 7.00 2.01 1.25
N ALA A 73 5.76 2.28 0.86
CA ALA A 73 4.61 2.27 1.76
C ALA A 73 4.35 0.87 2.36
N ALA A 74 4.55 -0.19 1.58
CA ALA A 74 4.37 -1.56 2.04
C ALA A 74 5.47 -2.03 3.01
N LEU A 75 6.70 -1.53 2.83
CA LEU A 75 7.86 -1.89 3.64
C LEU A 75 8.19 -0.83 4.72
N SER A 76 7.26 0.11 4.97
CA SER A 76 7.30 1.12 6.04
C SER A 76 8.42 2.16 5.90
N GLU A 77 8.80 2.53 4.67
CA GLU A 77 9.85 3.53 4.37
C GLU A 77 9.35 4.67 3.44
N ALA A 78 8.05 5.06 3.53
CA ALA A 78 7.46 6.12 2.71
C ALA A 78 7.41 7.51 3.41
N GLU A 79 8.23 7.75 4.42
CA GLU A 79 8.19 8.95 5.27
C GLU A 79 8.44 10.27 4.50
N ASN A 80 9.15 10.20 3.39
CA ASN A 80 9.50 11.37 2.56
C ASN A 80 8.51 11.65 1.42
N ALA A 81 7.35 10.99 1.39
CA ALA A 81 6.34 11.24 0.37
C ALA A 81 5.75 12.64 0.51
N CYS A 82 5.49 13.30 -0.63
CA CYS A 82 4.87 14.61 -0.64
C CYS A 82 3.40 14.51 -0.24
N LEU A 83 3.00 15.29 0.75
CA LEU A 83 1.67 15.29 1.34
C LEU A 83 1.04 16.67 1.26
N GLU A 84 -0.26 16.72 0.96
CA GLU A 84 -1.10 17.90 0.99
C GLU A 84 -2.25 17.71 1.99
N PRO A 85 -2.76 18.77 2.64
CA PRO A 85 -3.90 18.65 3.53
C PRO A 85 -5.14 18.12 2.80
N ALA A 86 -5.90 17.25 3.45
CA ALA A 86 -7.21 16.84 2.98
C ALA A 86 -8.24 17.97 3.16
N GLU A 87 -9.36 17.92 2.40
CA GLU A 87 -10.37 18.99 2.42
C GLU A 87 -11.47 18.78 3.48
N PHE A 88 -11.88 17.52 3.72
CA PHE A 88 -13.06 17.18 4.51
C PHE A 88 -12.74 16.45 5.82
N ILE A 89 -11.55 15.92 5.94
CA ILE A 89 -11.09 15.25 7.16
C ILE A 89 -9.79 15.88 7.64
N ASP A 90 -9.47 15.70 8.91
CA ASP A 90 -8.14 16.03 9.43
C ASP A 90 -7.15 14.94 9.00
N GLY A 91 -6.54 15.11 7.81
CA GLY A 91 -5.70 14.10 7.18
C GLY A 91 -4.89 14.66 6.02
N HIS A 92 -4.15 13.78 5.33
CA HIS A 92 -3.27 14.19 4.23
C HIS A 92 -3.45 13.31 2.99
N ILE A 93 -3.37 13.95 1.84
CA ILE A 93 -3.40 13.36 0.50
C ILE A 93 -1.97 13.21 -0.01
N LEU A 94 -1.64 12.05 -0.57
CA LEU A 94 -0.40 11.82 -1.32
C LEU A 94 -0.50 12.53 -2.66
N SER A 95 0.35 13.55 -2.89
CA SER A 95 0.32 14.38 -4.10
C SER A 95 0.62 13.57 -5.36
N ASP A 96 1.48 12.53 -5.28
CA ASP A 96 1.77 11.63 -6.39
C ASP A 96 0.79 10.45 -6.48
N SER A 97 -0.50 10.76 -6.48
CA SER A 97 -1.57 9.79 -6.66
C SER A 97 -2.37 10.12 -7.92
N VAL A 98 -3.01 9.11 -8.48
CA VAL A 98 -3.98 9.26 -9.59
C VAL A 98 -5.29 9.80 -9.04
N ARG A 99 -5.74 9.22 -7.93
CA ARG A 99 -7.00 9.56 -7.26
C ARG A 99 -6.88 9.34 -5.77
N ALA A 100 -7.53 10.20 -5.00
CA ALA A 100 -7.64 10.07 -3.56
C ALA A 100 -9.11 10.05 -3.12
N TYR A 101 -9.42 9.19 -2.15
CA TYR A 101 -10.74 9.06 -1.54
C TYR A 101 -10.61 9.37 -0.05
N GLU A 102 -11.06 10.56 0.37
CA GLU A 102 -11.25 10.85 1.79
C GLU A 102 -12.44 10.05 2.30
N PHE A 103 -12.28 9.40 3.44
CA PHE A 103 -13.33 8.57 4.00
C PHE A 103 -13.48 8.71 5.51
N GLN A 104 -14.68 8.36 5.98
CA GLN A 104 -14.98 8.12 7.38
C GLN A 104 -15.48 6.69 7.56
N LEU A 105 -15.15 6.04 8.67
CA LEU A 105 -15.68 4.72 8.97
C LEU A 105 -17.19 4.83 9.24
N HIS A 106 -17.97 4.06 8.49
CA HIS A 106 -19.42 3.96 8.62
C HIS A 106 -19.84 2.79 9.53
N GLN A 107 -19.11 1.67 9.42
CA GLN A 107 -19.26 0.48 10.26
C GLN A 107 -17.88 -0.10 10.54
N ALA A 108 -17.67 -0.57 11.77
CA ALA A 108 -16.43 -1.17 12.19
C ALA A 108 -16.70 -2.42 13.01
N ASP A 109 -16.17 -3.53 12.57
CA ASP A 109 -16.06 -4.77 13.32
C ASP A 109 -14.57 -4.98 13.63
N TRP A 110 -14.22 -4.88 14.90
CA TRP A 110 -12.86 -5.01 15.40
C TRP A 110 -12.51 -6.44 15.84
N THR A 111 -13.29 -7.43 15.41
CA THR A 111 -13.02 -8.84 15.72
C THR A 111 -11.67 -9.27 15.14
N LEU A 112 -10.86 -9.88 15.99
CA LEU A 112 -9.49 -10.28 15.68
C LEU A 112 -9.43 -11.59 14.90
N PRO A 113 -8.36 -11.89 14.15
CA PRO A 113 -7.10 -11.12 14.05
C PRO A 113 -7.11 -9.98 13.02
N ARG A 114 -8.20 -9.75 12.32
CA ARG A 114 -8.30 -8.70 11.30
C ARG A 114 -9.64 -8.00 11.42
N ALA A 115 -9.60 -6.71 11.73
CA ALA A 115 -10.81 -5.88 11.69
C ALA A 115 -11.45 -5.88 10.29
N THR A 116 -12.75 -5.63 10.25
CA THR A 116 -13.51 -5.41 9.02
C THR A 116 -14.17 -4.04 9.09
N LEU A 117 -13.62 -3.08 8.35
CA LEU A 117 -13.96 -1.68 8.44
C LEU A 117 -14.63 -1.22 7.15
N LYS A 118 -15.90 -0.82 7.22
CA LYS A 118 -16.61 -0.26 6.07
C LYS A 118 -16.43 1.25 6.05
N ALA A 119 -15.72 1.75 5.06
CA ALA A 119 -15.43 3.15 4.83
C ALA A 119 -16.48 3.76 3.89
N LYS A 120 -17.04 4.92 4.28
CA LYS A 120 -17.87 5.77 3.43
C LYS A 120 -17.01 6.87 2.85
N VAL A 121 -16.99 7.01 1.54
CA VAL A 121 -16.30 8.12 0.87
C VAL A 121 -17.05 9.42 1.14
N VAL A 122 -16.33 10.44 1.60
CA VAL A 122 -16.86 11.79 1.86
C VAL A 122 -16.41 12.80 0.81
N LYS A 123 -15.25 12.58 0.19
CA LYS A 123 -14.72 13.40 -0.89
C LYS A 123 -13.84 12.56 -1.82
N THR A 124 -13.89 12.86 -3.10
CA THR A 124 -13.01 12.25 -4.11
C THR A 124 -12.22 13.34 -4.81
N HIS A 125 -10.92 13.12 -4.97
CA HIS A 125 -10.00 13.97 -5.70
C HIS A 125 -9.51 13.24 -6.94
N LYS A 126 -9.56 13.87 -8.09
CA LYS A 126 -8.87 13.47 -9.31
C LYS A 126 -7.60 14.31 -9.41
N LEU A 127 -6.45 13.72 -9.16
CA LEU A 127 -5.18 14.44 -9.10
C LEU A 127 -4.49 14.45 -10.47
N ARG A 128 -4.48 13.30 -11.14
CA ARG A 128 -3.94 13.15 -12.49
C ARG A 128 -4.60 11.98 -13.24
N GLU A 129 -4.25 11.78 -14.49
CA GLU A 129 -4.71 10.63 -15.26
C GLU A 129 -3.89 9.37 -14.92
N TRP A 130 -4.55 8.22 -15.02
CA TRP A 130 -3.91 6.92 -14.95
C TRP A 130 -3.06 6.67 -16.20
N THR A 131 -1.83 6.19 -16.04
CA THR A 131 -0.91 5.94 -17.16
C THR A 131 -1.23 4.67 -17.96
N GLY A 132 -2.12 3.82 -17.46
CA GLY A 132 -2.49 2.56 -18.08
C GLY A 132 -1.82 1.34 -17.44
N TRP A 133 -2.01 0.16 -18.06
CA TRP A 133 -1.45 -1.09 -17.56
C TRP A 133 0.04 -1.18 -17.87
N ASN A 134 0.85 -1.42 -16.84
CA ASN A 134 2.28 -1.67 -16.95
C ASN A 134 2.65 -3.00 -16.26
N ARG A 135 3.33 -3.91 -16.98
CA ARG A 135 3.72 -5.21 -16.44
C ARG A 135 4.82 -5.11 -15.39
N ALA A 136 5.70 -4.11 -15.48
CA ALA A 136 6.73 -3.89 -14.49
C ALA A 136 6.13 -3.41 -13.15
N GLN A 137 5.08 -2.57 -13.17
CA GLN A 137 4.33 -2.21 -11.95
C GLN A 137 3.78 -3.45 -11.25
N HIS A 138 3.20 -4.38 -12.02
CA HIS A 138 2.74 -5.66 -11.48
C HIS A 138 3.89 -6.48 -10.88
N ALA A 139 5.04 -6.56 -11.56
CA ALA A 139 6.20 -7.29 -11.05
C ALA A 139 6.73 -6.70 -9.73
N VAL A 140 6.81 -5.37 -9.62
CA VAL A 140 7.19 -4.69 -8.38
C VAL A 140 6.16 -4.97 -7.27
N LEU A 141 4.87 -4.87 -7.56
CA LEU A 141 3.79 -5.15 -6.61
C LEU A 141 3.91 -6.58 -6.04
N GLU A 142 4.01 -7.59 -6.90
CA GLU A 142 4.07 -9.01 -6.49
C GLU A 142 5.31 -9.29 -5.63
N LEU A 143 6.49 -8.80 -6.04
CA LEU A 143 7.71 -8.96 -5.25
C LEU A 143 7.62 -8.22 -3.90
N THR A 144 6.99 -7.04 -3.88
CA THR A 144 6.76 -6.27 -2.66
C THR A 144 5.84 -7.01 -1.69
N ILE A 145 4.70 -7.55 -2.16
CA ILE A 145 3.79 -8.35 -1.33
C ILE A 145 4.53 -9.54 -0.73
N MET A 146 5.39 -10.18 -1.51
CA MET A 146 6.22 -11.28 -1.02
C MET A 146 7.23 -10.79 0.02
N ALA A 147 7.88 -9.64 -0.18
CA ALA A 147 8.86 -9.04 0.72
C ALA A 147 8.25 -8.66 2.09
N THR A 148 6.97 -8.29 2.17
CA THR A 148 6.29 -8.08 3.47
C THR A 148 6.24 -9.35 4.33
N ARG A 149 6.53 -10.52 3.76
CA ARG A 149 6.52 -11.83 4.40
C ARG A 149 7.91 -12.48 4.41
N VAL A 150 8.97 -11.70 4.33
CA VAL A 150 10.36 -12.18 4.21
C VAL A 150 10.77 -13.14 5.34
N ALA A 151 10.18 -13.01 6.53
CA ALA A 151 10.46 -13.89 7.67
C ALA A 151 9.88 -15.33 7.50
N TRP A 152 8.93 -15.53 6.59
CA TRP A 152 8.23 -16.81 6.40
C TRP A 152 8.48 -17.46 5.04
N ILE A 153 9.15 -16.78 4.13
CA ILE A 153 9.44 -17.24 2.77
C ILE A 153 10.94 -17.48 2.64
N SER A 154 11.34 -18.63 2.10
CA SER A 154 12.75 -18.95 1.93
C SER A 154 13.43 -18.05 0.88
N ARG A 155 14.75 -17.85 1.03
CA ARG A 155 15.54 -17.10 0.04
C ARG A 155 15.46 -17.73 -1.34
N GLU A 156 15.45 -19.06 -1.43
CA GLU A 156 15.34 -19.78 -2.70
C GLU A 156 14.03 -19.45 -3.44
N GLN A 157 12.89 -19.40 -2.72
CA GLN A 157 11.61 -19.01 -3.29
C GLN A 157 11.62 -17.56 -3.80
N PHE A 158 12.29 -16.65 -3.10
CA PHE A 158 12.50 -15.29 -3.59
C PHE A 158 13.32 -15.25 -4.88
N LEU A 159 14.43 -15.97 -4.94
CA LEU A 159 15.28 -16.00 -6.13
C LEU A 159 14.53 -16.52 -7.36
N LEU A 160 13.73 -17.58 -7.22
CA LEU A 160 12.86 -18.09 -8.28
C LEU A 160 11.82 -17.05 -8.73
N GLN A 161 11.21 -16.33 -7.80
CA GLN A 161 10.24 -15.29 -8.13
C GLN A 161 10.90 -14.10 -8.83
N ILE A 162 12.07 -13.67 -8.37
CA ILE A 162 12.85 -12.60 -8.99
C ILE A 162 13.20 -12.99 -10.45
N GLU A 163 13.71 -14.20 -10.67
CA GLU A 163 14.02 -14.70 -12.01
C GLU A 163 12.79 -14.69 -12.94
N SER A 164 11.63 -15.10 -12.41
CA SER A 164 10.35 -15.12 -13.15
C SER A 164 9.86 -13.72 -13.53
N LEU A 165 10.01 -12.73 -12.64
CA LEU A 165 9.51 -11.38 -12.83
C LEU A 165 10.48 -10.44 -13.56
N GLN A 166 11.79 -10.71 -13.49
CA GLN A 166 12.82 -9.85 -14.08
C GLN A 166 12.63 -9.54 -15.58
N PRO A 167 12.15 -10.46 -16.44
CA PRO A 167 11.87 -10.14 -17.84
C PRO A 167 10.77 -9.09 -18.03
N LEU A 168 9.85 -8.93 -17.08
CA LEU A 168 8.82 -7.88 -17.13
C LEU A 168 9.43 -6.52 -16.87
N ILE A 169 10.34 -6.43 -15.89
CA ILE A 169 11.12 -5.22 -15.58
C ILE A 169 11.96 -4.84 -16.81
N GLN A 170 12.78 -5.75 -17.32
CA GLN A 170 13.68 -5.48 -18.44
C GLN A 170 12.97 -4.97 -19.70
N ARG A 171 11.71 -5.37 -19.93
CA ARG A 171 10.97 -5.04 -21.15
C ARG A 171 10.04 -3.85 -21.02
N THR A 172 9.58 -3.50 -19.81
CA THR A 172 8.48 -2.54 -19.65
C THR A 172 8.66 -1.54 -18.51
N ALA A 173 9.76 -1.62 -17.74
CA ALA A 173 10.00 -0.66 -16.69
C ALA A 173 10.42 0.72 -17.25
N GLY A 174 9.82 1.78 -16.69
CA GLY A 174 10.34 3.13 -16.69
C GLY A 174 11.23 3.36 -15.45
N GLU A 175 11.61 4.62 -15.23
CA GLU A 175 12.47 4.98 -14.09
C GLU A 175 11.84 4.62 -12.74
N ASN A 176 10.56 4.84 -12.60
CA ASN A 176 9.81 4.59 -11.37
C ASN A 176 9.73 3.09 -11.03
N GLU A 177 9.38 2.26 -12.01
CA GLU A 177 9.31 0.81 -11.81
C GLU A 177 10.69 0.21 -11.55
N GLN A 178 11.73 0.74 -12.22
CA GLN A 178 13.10 0.31 -11.97
C GLN A 178 13.57 0.71 -10.56
N ALA A 179 13.23 1.91 -10.09
CA ALA A 179 13.54 2.36 -8.74
C ALA A 179 12.82 1.50 -7.69
N GLY A 180 11.52 1.22 -7.89
CA GLY A 180 10.75 0.34 -7.02
C GLY A 180 11.31 -1.08 -6.97
N TRP A 181 11.69 -1.65 -8.11
CA TRP A 181 12.32 -2.96 -8.20
C TRP A 181 13.64 -3.02 -7.42
N ASN A 182 14.52 -2.06 -7.67
CA ASN A 182 15.82 -1.99 -6.99
C ASN A 182 15.64 -1.84 -5.48
N TYR A 183 14.71 -0.99 -5.05
CA TYR A 183 14.40 -0.78 -3.64
C TYR A 183 13.99 -2.10 -2.94
N VAL A 184 13.11 -2.90 -3.56
CA VAL A 184 12.70 -4.18 -2.97
C VAL A 184 13.87 -5.18 -2.92
N LEU A 185 14.73 -5.22 -3.95
CA LEU A 185 15.92 -6.07 -3.94
C LEU A 185 16.90 -5.66 -2.83
N GLU A 186 17.16 -4.37 -2.65
CA GLU A 186 18.01 -3.84 -1.57
C GLU A 186 17.46 -4.18 -0.19
N TYR A 187 16.14 -4.06 -0.01
CA TYR A 187 15.45 -4.47 1.22
C TYR A 187 15.68 -5.96 1.54
N LEU A 188 15.52 -6.84 0.56
CA LEU A 188 15.72 -8.28 0.71
C LEU A 188 17.19 -8.60 1.05
N GLU A 189 18.16 -8.01 0.35
CA GLU A 189 19.58 -8.22 0.60
C GLU A 189 19.99 -7.75 2.02
N LYS A 190 19.47 -6.58 2.45
CA LYS A 190 19.68 -6.08 3.80
C LYS A 190 19.14 -7.05 4.86
N TYR A 191 17.93 -7.57 4.65
CA TYR A 191 17.32 -8.55 5.55
C TYR A 191 18.17 -9.83 5.65
N TRP A 192 18.57 -10.41 4.52
CA TRP A 192 19.37 -11.64 4.50
C TRP A 192 20.76 -11.46 5.10
N SER A 193 21.41 -10.32 4.86
CA SER A 193 22.72 -10.01 5.45
C SER A 193 22.66 -9.93 6.99
N GLN A 194 21.59 -9.34 7.52
CA GLN A 194 21.38 -9.24 8.96
C GLN A 194 21.07 -10.62 9.60
N ALA A 195 20.30 -11.46 8.91
CA ALA A 195 20.00 -12.82 9.36
C ALA A 195 21.26 -13.69 9.46
N VAL A 196 22.22 -13.53 8.56
CA VAL A 196 23.52 -14.26 8.59
C VAL A 196 24.38 -13.76 9.75
N SER A 197 24.42 -12.45 10.02
CA SER A 197 25.25 -11.85 11.09
C SER A 197 24.66 -12.10 12.49
N GLY A 198 23.34 -12.29 12.61
CA GLY A 198 22.64 -12.47 13.89
C GLY A 198 22.54 -13.93 14.38
N GLY A 199 23.09 -14.90 13.68
CA GLY A 199 23.13 -16.32 14.09
C GLY A 199 21.75 -17.01 14.15
N HIS A 200 20.70 -16.45 13.57
CA HIS A 200 19.38 -17.09 13.47
C HIS A 200 19.34 -17.96 12.22
N SER A 201 19.45 -19.28 12.43
CA SER A 201 19.20 -20.27 11.38
C SER A 201 17.78 -20.11 10.85
N VAL A 202 17.65 -19.65 9.62
CA VAL A 202 16.39 -19.65 8.90
C VAL A 202 15.99 -21.13 8.69
N LYS A 203 14.86 -21.53 9.28
CA LYS A 203 14.27 -22.86 9.09
C LYS A 203 13.55 -22.91 7.74
#